data_4140f15e331bcefec95fcc393584e5fb
#
_entry.id   4140f15e331bcefec95fcc393584e5fb
#
_cell.length_a   1.000
_cell.length_b   1.000
_cell.length_c   1.000
_cell.angle_alpha   90.00
_cell.angle_beta   90.00
_cell.angle_gamma   90.00
#
_symmetry.space_group_name_H-M   'P 1'
#
loop_
_entity.id
_entity.type
_entity.pdbx_description
1 polymer ?
#
loop_
_entity_poly.entity_id
_entity_poly.type
_entity_poly.pdbx_seq_one_letter_code
_entity_poly.pdbx_strand_id
1 'polypeptide(L)'
;MSPISLQLQSFDPEGPEAETGPSEEFLAGYAEGYEKGRAEAEADQDYLRGSLVQTINDLEFPFSEARRAVLDALGPMFRVILEGLAPHMATEALTADLLARLLEAARRDSAECVTIHVASEDAGALEAALAHLERIPFRIVRDPALRSVEAIWSTEISETSLDFATMLAEMREALAALITPPQAETTQHG
;
A
#
# COMPACT_ATOMS: atom_id res chain seq x y z
N MET A 1 40.88 -80.17 -31.30
CA MET A 1 40.24 -79.10 -30.54
C MET A 1 38.98 -79.70 -29.94
N SER A 2 39.03 -80.03 -28.64
CA SER A 2 37.88 -80.64 -27.93
C SER A 2 36.96 -79.58 -27.36
N PRO A 3 35.65 -79.67 -27.51
CA PRO A 3 34.70 -78.69 -26.95
C PRO A 3 34.64 -78.80 -25.43
N ILE A 4 34.80 -77.67 -24.75
CA ILE A 4 34.61 -77.57 -23.29
C ILE A 4 33.11 -77.59 -23.04
N SER A 5 32.60 -78.67 -22.44
CA SER A 5 31.22 -78.75 -22.02
C SER A 5 31.05 -78.00 -20.67
N LEU A 6 30.35 -76.89 -20.67
CA LEU A 6 29.92 -76.21 -19.48
C LEU A 6 28.75 -76.98 -18.86
N GLN A 7 29.00 -77.67 -17.71
CA GLN A 7 27.90 -78.16 -16.88
C GLN A 7 27.31 -77.06 -16.04
N LEU A 8 26.10 -76.62 -16.40
CA LEU A 8 25.29 -75.79 -15.52
C LEU A 8 24.74 -76.64 -14.39
N GLN A 9 25.11 -76.32 -13.14
CA GLN A 9 24.49 -76.93 -11.97
C GLN A 9 23.02 -76.50 -11.94
N SER A 10 22.09 -77.45 -11.96
CA SER A 10 20.69 -77.23 -11.74
C SER A 10 20.51 -76.86 -10.27
N PHE A 11 20.01 -75.65 -10.04
CA PHE A 11 19.52 -75.28 -8.73
C PHE A 11 18.14 -75.95 -8.55
N ASP A 12 18.10 -77.06 -7.91
CA ASP A 12 16.85 -77.69 -7.49
C ASP A 12 16.20 -76.83 -6.37
N PRO A 13 14.94 -76.36 -6.53
CA PRO A 13 14.28 -75.59 -5.51
C PRO A 13 13.60 -76.42 -4.40
N GLU A 14 13.98 -77.74 -4.23
CA GLU A 14 13.48 -78.58 -3.16
C GLU A 14 14.37 -78.55 -1.92
N GLY A 15 14.61 -77.40 -1.33
CA GLY A 15 14.91 -77.27 0.08
C GLY A 15 13.60 -76.99 0.85
N PRO A 16 13.51 -77.36 2.15
CA PRO A 16 12.32 -77.03 2.93
C PRO A 16 12.04 -75.54 2.80
N GLU A 17 10.79 -75.18 2.46
CA GLU A 17 10.30 -73.79 2.49
C GLU A 17 10.61 -73.26 3.88
N ALA A 18 11.80 -72.67 4.03
CA ALA A 18 12.05 -71.81 5.17
C ALA A 18 11.02 -70.71 5.10
N GLU A 19 10.19 -70.60 6.11
CA GLU A 19 9.32 -69.45 6.30
C GLU A 19 10.18 -68.21 6.24
N THR A 20 10.30 -67.60 5.04
CA THR A 20 11.10 -66.42 4.76
C THR A 20 10.34 -65.19 5.16
N GLY A 21 9.81 -65.22 6.38
CA GLY A 21 9.47 -63.98 7.06
C GLY A 21 10.74 -63.23 7.50
N PRO A 22 10.80 -61.93 7.51
CA PRO A 22 11.94 -61.21 8.04
C PRO A 22 12.21 -61.66 9.49
N SER A 23 13.48 -61.98 9.82
CA SER A 23 13.83 -62.39 11.18
C SER A 23 13.41 -61.32 12.22
N GLU A 24 13.13 -61.71 13.46
CA GLU A 24 12.80 -60.80 14.56
C GLU A 24 13.88 -59.73 14.74
N GLU A 25 15.15 -60.09 14.57
CA GLU A 25 16.28 -59.13 14.62
C GLU A 25 16.22 -58.09 13.49
N PHE A 26 15.82 -58.51 12.29
CA PHE A 26 15.64 -57.59 11.17
C PHE A 26 14.48 -56.64 11.43
N LEU A 27 13.35 -57.14 11.94
CA LEU A 27 12.20 -56.30 12.28
C LEU A 27 12.52 -55.32 13.41
N ALA A 28 13.25 -55.73 14.42
CA ALA A 28 13.70 -54.87 15.51
C ALA A 28 14.67 -53.79 15.00
N GLY A 29 15.67 -54.16 14.18
CA GLY A 29 16.61 -53.21 13.59
C GLY A 29 15.91 -52.19 12.63
N TYR A 30 14.93 -52.70 11.87
CA TYR A 30 14.11 -51.81 11.01
C TYR A 30 13.29 -50.83 11.82
N ALA A 31 12.62 -51.26 12.89
CA ALA A 31 11.83 -50.42 13.77
C ALA A 31 12.71 -49.36 14.46
N GLU A 32 13.87 -49.75 14.99
CA GLU A 32 14.81 -48.81 15.60
C GLU A 32 15.35 -47.81 14.60
N GLY A 33 15.74 -48.25 13.40
CA GLY A 33 16.20 -47.35 12.31
C GLY A 33 15.13 -46.38 11.85
N TYR A 34 13.88 -46.85 11.75
CA TYR A 34 12.74 -46.01 11.36
C TYR A 34 12.45 -44.92 12.41
N GLU A 35 12.38 -45.31 13.69
CA GLU A 35 12.17 -44.36 14.79
C GLU A 35 13.31 -43.35 14.90
N LYS A 36 14.55 -43.78 14.74
CA LYS A 36 15.70 -42.89 14.74
C LYS A 36 15.70 -41.94 13.56
N GLY A 37 15.45 -42.44 12.37
CA GLY A 37 15.37 -41.59 11.16
C GLY A 37 14.21 -40.58 11.23
N ARG A 38 13.06 -40.98 11.81
CA ARG A 38 11.95 -40.11 12.07
C ARG A 38 12.30 -39.01 13.07
N ALA A 39 12.93 -39.33 14.19
CA ALA A 39 13.36 -38.37 15.20
C ALA A 39 14.40 -37.39 14.64
N GLU A 40 15.35 -37.86 13.82
CA GLU A 40 16.32 -37.01 13.12
C GLU A 40 15.61 -36.07 12.15
N ALA A 41 14.66 -36.57 11.36
CA ALA A 41 13.90 -35.72 10.42
C ALA A 41 13.03 -34.67 11.12
N GLU A 42 12.41 -35.01 12.25
CA GLU A 42 11.66 -34.06 13.08
C GLU A 42 12.58 -32.97 13.67
N ALA A 43 13.76 -33.36 14.17
CA ALA A 43 14.77 -32.44 14.70
C ALA A 43 15.31 -31.50 13.61
N ASP A 44 15.61 -32.03 12.42
CA ASP A 44 16.05 -31.22 11.27
C ASP A 44 14.96 -30.25 10.81
N GLN A 45 13.70 -30.67 10.81
CA GLN A 45 12.57 -29.83 10.46
C GLN A 45 12.41 -28.68 11.47
N ASP A 46 12.53 -28.95 12.76
CA ASP A 46 12.44 -27.93 13.81
C ASP A 46 13.62 -26.93 13.74
N TYR A 47 14.82 -27.44 13.46
CA TYR A 47 15.99 -26.60 13.21
C TYR A 47 15.79 -25.67 12.00
N LEU A 48 15.30 -26.21 10.88
CA LEU A 48 15.03 -25.42 9.68
C LEU A 48 13.95 -24.37 9.93
N ARG A 49 12.88 -24.71 10.66
CA ARG A 49 11.84 -23.75 11.06
C ARG A 49 12.41 -22.64 11.92
N GLY A 50 13.23 -22.99 12.93
CA GLY A 50 13.88 -22.00 13.79
C GLY A 50 14.81 -21.08 13.02
N SER A 51 15.64 -21.63 12.13
CA SER A 51 16.53 -20.88 11.26
C SER A 51 15.78 -19.96 10.29
N LEU A 52 14.66 -20.42 9.72
CA LEU A 52 13.81 -19.60 8.85
C LEU A 52 13.20 -18.42 9.60
N VAL A 53 12.64 -18.65 10.78
CA VAL A 53 12.09 -17.59 11.62
C VAL A 53 13.15 -16.56 11.99
N GLN A 54 14.33 -17.00 12.35
CA GLN A 54 15.45 -16.11 12.64
C GLN A 54 15.86 -15.31 11.41
N THR A 55 15.97 -15.94 10.24
CA THR A 55 16.30 -15.26 8.98
C THR A 55 15.25 -14.21 8.61
N ILE A 56 13.96 -14.51 8.81
CA ILE A 56 12.89 -13.56 8.57
C ILE A 56 13.01 -12.36 9.51
N ASN A 57 13.24 -12.59 10.80
CA ASN A 57 13.41 -11.50 11.77
C ASN A 57 14.66 -10.64 11.45
N ASP A 58 15.76 -11.30 11.06
CA ASP A 58 16.99 -10.61 10.66
C ASP A 58 16.85 -9.77 9.38
N LEU A 59 15.90 -10.14 8.49
CA LEU A 59 15.59 -9.37 7.28
C LEU A 59 14.56 -8.26 7.54
N GLU A 60 13.62 -8.44 8.47
CA GLU A 60 12.58 -7.47 8.76
C GLU A 60 13.16 -6.19 9.37
N PHE A 61 14.13 -6.32 10.25
CA PHE A 61 14.74 -5.17 10.92
C PHE A 61 15.48 -4.23 9.95
N PRO A 62 16.43 -4.68 9.11
CA PRO A 62 17.10 -3.82 8.14
C PRO A 62 16.14 -3.21 7.10
N PHE A 63 15.10 -3.95 6.70
CA PHE A 63 14.10 -3.45 5.77
C PHE A 63 13.27 -2.31 6.38
N SER A 64 12.82 -2.47 7.62
CA SER A 64 12.07 -1.44 8.34
C SER A 64 12.92 -0.18 8.59
N GLU A 65 14.19 -0.37 8.94
CA GLU A 65 15.14 0.73 9.14
C GLU A 65 15.44 1.46 7.83
N ALA A 66 15.70 0.74 6.74
CA ALA A 66 15.92 1.34 5.43
C ALA A 66 14.69 2.12 4.93
N ARG A 67 13.49 1.56 5.09
CA ARG A 67 12.23 2.25 4.78
C ARG A 67 12.10 3.54 5.58
N ARG A 68 12.37 3.49 6.88
CA ARG A 68 12.32 4.65 7.77
C ARG A 68 13.32 5.72 7.35
N ALA A 69 14.56 5.35 7.06
CA ALA A 69 15.58 6.27 6.60
C ALA A 69 15.18 6.99 5.29
N VAL A 70 14.54 6.28 4.35
CA VAL A 70 14.00 6.87 3.11
C VAL A 70 12.88 7.85 3.42
N LEU A 71 11.92 7.50 4.29
CA LEU A 71 10.81 8.37 4.65
C LEU A 71 11.31 9.63 5.39
N ASP A 72 12.27 9.49 6.30
CA ASP A 72 12.88 10.60 7.03
C ASP A 72 13.64 11.54 6.08
N ALA A 73 14.30 11.00 5.05
CA ALA A 73 14.99 11.79 4.03
C ALA A 73 14.01 12.52 3.08
N LEU A 74 12.88 11.90 2.72
CA LEU A 74 11.88 12.47 1.81
C LEU A 74 10.91 13.43 2.52
N GLY A 75 10.69 13.28 3.82
CA GLY A 75 9.75 14.07 4.61
C GLY A 75 9.92 15.59 4.44
N PRO A 76 11.14 16.15 4.60
CA PRO A 76 11.36 17.58 4.40
C PRO A 76 11.02 18.07 2.99
N MET A 77 11.29 17.26 1.96
CA MET A 77 10.97 17.61 0.58
C MET A 77 9.44 17.66 0.36
N PHE A 78 8.71 16.67 0.82
CA PHE A 78 7.24 16.67 0.74
C PHE A 78 6.62 17.82 1.52
N ARG A 79 7.20 18.17 2.68
CA ARG A 79 6.74 19.32 3.45
C ARG A 79 6.88 20.62 2.66
N VAL A 80 8.02 20.86 2.03
CA VAL A 80 8.24 22.04 1.19
C VAL A 80 7.24 22.10 0.03
N ILE A 81 6.92 20.97 -0.59
CA ILE A 81 5.91 20.90 -1.66
C ILE A 81 4.52 21.23 -1.12
N LEU A 82 4.10 20.61 -0.01
CA LEU A 82 2.76 20.79 0.55
C LEU A 82 2.55 22.16 1.20
N GLU A 83 3.60 22.77 1.74
CA GLU A 83 3.51 24.10 2.37
C GLU A 83 3.77 25.22 1.38
N GLY A 84 4.65 25.01 0.41
CA GLY A 84 5.07 26.03 -0.53
C GLY A 84 4.33 26.00 -1.87
N LEU A 85 4.30 24.86 -2.56
CA LEU A 85 3.78 24.74 -3.91
C LEU A 85 2.29 24.42 -3.97
N ALA A 86 1.83 23.49 -3.13
CA ALA A 86 0.47 23.00 -3.20
C ALA A 86 -0.62 24.07 -2.99
N PRO A 87 -0.48 25.09 -2.11
CA PRO A 87 -1.45 26.17 -2.01
C PRO A 87 -1.59 26.97 -3.31
N HIS A 88 -0.49 27.28 -3.99
CA HIS A 88 -0.54 27.98 -5.28
C HIS A 88 -1.24 27.15 -6.35
N MET A 89 -0.94 25.87 -6.43
CA MET A 89 -1.63 24.95 -7.35
C MET A 89 -3.11 24.83 -7.03
N ALA A 90 -3.50 24.83 -5.76
CA ALA A 90 -4.89 24.78 -5.34
C ALA A 90 -5.65 26.05 -5.76
N THR A 91 -5.05 27.24 -5.65
CA THR A 91 -5.64 28.49 -6.13
C THR A 91 -5.84 28.48 -7.65
N GLU A 92 -4.86 28.00 -8.40
CA GLU A 92 -4.97 27.85 -9.86
C GLU A 92 -6.04 26.81 -10.23
N ALA A 93 -6.10 25.67 -9.51
CA ALA A 93 -7.11 24.64 -9.74
C ALA A 93 -8.52 25.14 -9.43
N LEU A 94 -8.71 25.86 -8.33
CA LEU A 94 -9.99 26.49 -7.99
C LEU A 94 -10.43 27.46 -9.08
N THR A 95 -9.54 28.33 -9.53
CA THR A 95 -9.81 29.29 -10.60
C THR A 95 -10.19 28.59 -11.90
N ALA A 96 -9.46 27.54 -12.28
CA ALA A 96 -9.74 26.76 -13.48
C ALA A 96 -11.09 26.01 -13.40
N ASP A 97 -11.45 25.46 -12.25
CA ASP A 97 -12.73 24.78 -12.06
C ASP A 97 -13.90 25.77 -12.12
N LEU A 98 -13.78 26.92 -11.47
CA LEU A 98 -14.79 28.00 -11.53
C LEU A 98 -14.97 28.52 -12.96
N LEU A 99 -13.87 28.71 -13.70
CA LEU A 99 -13.91 29.09 -15.11
C LEU A 99 -14.62 28.04 -15.97
N ALA A 100 -14.29 26.77 -15.78
CA ALA A 100 -14.93 25.66 -16.51
C ALA A 100 -16.44 25.61 -16.26
N ARG A 101 -16.87 25.81 -15.00
CA ARG A 101 -18.30 25.88 -14.62
C ARG A 101 -19.00 27.06 -15.23
N LEU A 102 -18.39 28.26 -15.24
CA LEU A 102 -18.93 29.42 -15.89
C LEU A 102 -19.13 29.25 -17.39
N LEU A 103 -18.13 28.67 -18.06
CA LEU A 103 -18.21 28.35 -19.49
C LEU A 103 -19.29 27.30 -19.78
N GLU A 104 -19.47 26.32 -18.91
CA GLU A 104 -20.54 25.34 -19.06
C GLU A 104 -21.94 25.96 -18.81
N ALA A 105 -22.08 26.84 -17.84
CA ALA A 105 -23.31 27.60 -17.61
C ALA A 105 -23.65 28.45 -18.82
N ALA A 106 -22.66 29.13 -19.41
CA ALA A 106 -22.82 29.91 -20.63
C ALA A 106 -23.28 29.09 -21.85
N ARG A 107 -22.78 27.86 -21.99
CA ARG A 107 -23.17 26.93 -23.07
C ARG A 107 -24.63 26.46 -22.95
N ARG A 108 -25.14 26.39 -21.74
CA ARG A 108 -26.54 26.00 -21.48
C ARG A 108 -27.52 27.12 -21.71
N ASP A 109 -27.06 28.27 -22.17
CA ASP A 109 -27.86 29.50 -22.38
C ASP A 109 -28.70 29.89 -21.14
N SER A 110 -28.11 29.59 -19.96
CA SER A 110 -28.72 29.90 -18.68
C SER A 110 -28.56 31.39 -18.42
N ALA A 111 -29.66 32.11 -18.41
CA ALA A 111 -29.71 33.55 -18.07
C ALA A 111 -29.56 33.78 -16.55
N GLU A 112 -29.32 32.70 -15.77
CA GLU A 112 -29.19 32.76 -14.33
C GLU A 112 -27.88 33.46 -13.93
N CYS A 113 -28.00 34.41 -13.00
CA CYS A 113 -26.82 35.05 -12.41
C CYS A 113 -26.18 34.10 -11.39
N VAL A 114 -24.95 33.71 -11.65
CA VAL A 114 -24.16 32.89 -10.74
C VAL A 114 -23.53 33.78 -9.68
N THR A 115 -23.66 33.41 -8.40
CA THR A 115 -22.94 34.06 -7.30
C THR A 115 -21.82 33.10 -6.84
N ILE A 116 -20.60 33.62 -6.79
CA ILE A 116 -19.42 32.92 -6.37
C ILE A 116 -18.92 33.52 -5.07
N HIS A 117 -19.10 32.83 -3.96
CA HIS A 117 -18.53 33.23 -2.67
C HIS A 117 -17.11 32.68 -2.57
N VAL A 118 -16.16 33.53 -2.23
CA VAL A 118 -14.74 33.13 -2.07
C VAL A 118 -14.12 33.86 -0.88
N ALA A 119 -13.03 33.27 -0.37
CA ALA A 119 -12.25 33.93 0.66
C ALA A 119 -11.81 35.33 0.25
N SER A 120 -11.75 36.24 1.19
CA SER A 120 -11.42 37.66 0.90
C SER A 120 -10.04 37.82 0.24
N GLU A 121 -9.10 36.94 0.55
CA GLU A 121 -7.74 36.91 0.01
C GLU A 121 -7.66 36.41 -1.43
N ASP A 122 -8.54 35.47 -1.83
CA ASP A 122 -8.56 34.90 -3.17
C ASP A 122 -9.37 35.72 -4.18
N ALA A 123 -10.26 36.57 -3.71
CA ALA A 123 -11.19 37.36 -4.55
C ALA A 123 -10.47 38.18 -5.61
N GLY A 124 -9.37 38.86 -5.26
CA GLY A 124 -8.62 39.68 -6.19
C GLY A 124 -7.98 38.90 -7.34
N ALA A 125 -7.44 37.73 -7.06
CA ALA A 125 -6.87 36.86 -8.07
C ALA A 125 -7.96 36.31 -9.00
N LEU A 126 -9.08 35.88 -8.43
CA LEU A 126 -10.23 35.39 -9.20
C LEU A 126 -10.88 36.49 -10.06
N GLU A 127 -11.08 37.69 -9.50
CA GLU A 127 -11.57 38.85 -10.25
C GLU A 127 -10.69 39.15 -11.48
N ALA A 128 -9.36 39.13 -11.30
CA ALA A 128 -8.41 39.32 -12.40
C ALA A 128 -8.47 38.21 -13.45
N ALA A 129 -8.58 36.96 -13.03
CA ALA A 129 -8.66 35.81 -13.93
C ALA A 129 -9.96 35.79 -14.75
N LEU A 130 -11.07 36.22 -14.15
CA LEU A 130 -12.40 36.22 -14.78
C LEU A 130 -12.74 37.55 -15.49
N ALA A 131 -11.90 38.57 -15.42
CA ALA A 131 -12.14 39.89 -16.00
C ALA A 131 -12.49 39.91 -17.50
N HIS A 132 -12.10 38.88 -18.23
CA HIS A 132 -12.34 38.74 -19.68
C HIS A 132 -13.69 38.08 -20.02
N LEU A 133 -14.47 37.67 -19.02
CA LEU A 133 -15.76 36.96 -19.21
C LEU A 133 -16.94 37.92 -19.19
N GLU A 134 -16.94 38.98 -20.02
CA GLU A 134 -17.98 40.02 -20.03
C GLU A 134 -19.39 39.50 -20.41
N ARG A 135 -19.49 38.33 -21.01
CA ARG A 135 -20.77 37.80 -21.54
C ARG A 135 -21.54 36.94 -20.56
N ILE A 136 -20.95 36.56 -19.45
CA ILE A 136 -21.54 35.67 -18.48
C ILE A 136 -21.95 36.47 -17.25
N PRO A 137 -23.23 36.47 -16.85
CA PRO A 137 -23.65 37.17 -15.65
C PRO A 137 -23.19 36.40 -14.41
N PHE A 138 -22.12 36.84 -13.76
CA PHE A 138 -21.68 36.35 -12.48
C PHE A 138 -21.37 37.47 -11.52
N ARG A 139 -21.37 37.15 -10.22
CA ARG A 139 -20.99 38.05 -9.13
C ARG A 139 -20.03 37.36 -8.20
N ILE A 140 -18.92 37.99 -7.88
CA ILE A 140 -17.99 37.52 -6.84
C ILE A 140 -18.36 38.23 -5.53
N VAL A 141 -18.52 37.44 -4.47
CA VAL A 141 -18.83 37.90 -3.12
C VAL A 141 -17.72 37.44 -2.20
N ARG A 142 -17.10 38.37 -1.50
CA ARG A 142 -16.07 38.07 -0.49
C ARG A 142 -16.74 37.58 0.78
N ASP A 143 -16.41 36.36 1.19
CA ASP A 143 -16.93 35.77 2.41
C ASP A 143 -15.79 35.53 3.39
N PRO A 144 -15.76 36.24 4.53
CA PRO A 144 -14.73 36.07 5.54
C PRO A 144 -14.85 34.77 6.32
N ALA A 145 -15.93 34.01 6.17
CA ALA A 145 -16.09 32.70 6.78
C ALA A 145 -15.37 31.58 5.99
N LEU A 146 -15.07 31.84 4.71
CA LEU A 146 -14.35 30.89 3.86
C LEU A 146 -12.84 31.02 4.06
N ARG A 147 -12.17 29.88 4.06
CA ARG A 147 -10.69 29.80 4.07
C ARG A 147 -10.15 30.00 2.66
N SER A 148 -8.87 30.33 2.52
CA SER A 148 -8.20 30.35 1.22
C SER A 148 -8.42 29.03 0.49
N VAL A 149 -8.60 29.10 -0.82
CA VAL A 149 -8.92 28.02 -1.75
C VAL A 149 -10.24 27.27 -1.46
N GLU A 150 -11.17 27.94 -0.78
CA GLU A 150 -12.57 27.55 -0.68
C GLU A 150 -13.45 28.48 -1.51
N ALA A 151 -14.46 27.91 -2.15
CA ALA A 151 -15.49 28.68 -2.84
C ALA A 151 -16.85 27.99 -2.74
N ILE A 152 -17.91 28.81 -2.73
CA ILE A 152 -19.29 28.35 -2.87
C ILE A 152 -19.85 28.91 -4.17
N TRP A 153 -20.24 28.02 -5.05
CA TRP A 153 -20.95 28.29 -6.27
C TRP A 153 -22.45 28.24 -6.00
N SER A 154 -23.14 29.35 -6.13
CA SER A 154 -24.56 29.48 -5.88
C SER A 154 -25.30 29.93 -7.11
N THR A 155 -26.39 29.24 -7.44
CA THR A 155 -27.39 29.63 -8.43
C THR A 155 -28.75 29.76 -7.73
N GLU A 156 -29.81 30.14 -8.45
CA GLU A 156 -31.15 30.21 -7.87
C GLU A 156 -31.68 28.87 -7.36
N ILE A 157 -31.16 27.77 -7.92
CA ILE A 157 -31.68 26.38 -7.66
C ILE A 157 -30.67 25.46 -7.00
N SER A 158 -29.39 25.82 -6.94
CA SER A 158 -28.36 24.95 -6.42
C SER A 158 -27.20 25.70 -5.78
N GLU A 159 -26.59 25.07 -4.80
CA GLU A 159 -25.37 25.50 -4.17
C GLU A 159 -24.36 24.36 -4.18
N THR A 160 -23.13 24.65 -4.54
CA THR A 160 -22.03 23.66 -4.58
C THR A 160 -20.82 24.23 -3.89
N SER A 161 -20.29 23.54 -2.90
CA SER A 161 -19.05 23.89 -2.22
C SER A 161 -17.84 23.25 -2.93
N LEU A 162 -16.79 24.04 -3.08
CA LEU A 162 -15.47 23.64 -3.58
C LEU A 162 -14.48 23.86 -2.44
N ASP A 163 -13.91 22.82 -1.90
CA ASP A 163 -13.06 22.85 -0.71
C ASP A 163 -11.70 22.18 -0.96
N PHE A 164 -10.80 22.93 -1.57
CA PHE A 164 -9.41 22.50 -1.75
C PHE A 164 -8.59 22.65 -0.46
N ALA A 165 -9.05 23.47 0.50
CA ALA A 165 -8.38 23.66 1.78
C ALA A 165 -8.44 22.39 2.63
N THR A 166 -9.58 21.73 2.70
CA THR A 166 -9.72 20.43 3.38
C THR A 166 -8.86 19.37 2.70
N MET A 167 -8.86 19.29 1.38
CA MET A 167 -8.00 18.36 0.65
C MET A 167 -6.51 18.56 0.99
N LEU A 168 -6.03 19.80 1.03
CA LEU A 168 -4.64 20.10 1.42
C LEU A 168 -4.36 19.74 2.88
N ALA A 169 -5.33 19.95 3.78
CA ALA A 169 -5.18 19.55 5.19
C ALA A 169 -5.08 18.03 5.34
N GLU A 170 -5.93 17.27 4.67
CA GLU A 170 -5.88 15.81 4.65
C GLU A 170 -4.56 15.27 4.08
N MET A 171 -4.04 15.89 3.01
CA MET A 171 -2.73 15.53 2.46
C MET A 171 -1.59 15.77 3.45
N ARG A 172 -1.63 16.88 4.22
CA ARG A 172 -0.65 17.18 5.27
C ARG A 172 -0.73 16.16 6.40
N GLU A 173 -1.94 15.82 6.83
CA GLU A 173 -2.17 14.83 7.87
C GLU A 173 -1.68 13.43 7.44
N ALA A 174 -2.02 13.01 6.22
CA ALA A 174 -1.54 11.75 5.65
C ALA A 174 -0.01 11.68 5.58
N LEU A 175 0.64 12.79 5.18
CA LEU A 175 2.10 12.87 5.17
C LEU A 175 2.68 12.79 6.60
N ALA A 176 2.09 13.48 7.56
CA ALA A 176 2.52 13.44 8.95
C ALA A 176 2.42 12.02 9.53
N ALA A 177 1.32 11.32 9.24
CA ALA A 177 1.12 9.92 9.65
C ALA A 177 2.13 8.96 9.00
N LEU A 178 2.54 9.22 7.76
CA LEU A 178 3.52 8.40 7.04
C LEU A 178 4.95 8.56 7.62
N ILE A 179 5.31 9.77 8.04
CA ILE A 179 6.64 10.11 8.57
C ILE A 179 6.74 9.74 10.06
N THR A 180 5.64 9.87 10.82
CA THR A 180 5.63 9.56 12.25
C THR A 180 5.23 8.09 12.44
N PRO A 181 6.14 7.19 12.88
CA PRO A 181 5.77 5.80 13.11
C PRO A 181 4.69 5.73 14.20
N PRO A 182 3.74 4.78 14.09
CA PRO A 182 2.81 4.51 15.18
C PRO A 182 3.63 4.17 16.43
N GLN A 183 3.40 4.89 17.52
CA GLN A 183 3.97 4.52 18.80
C GLN A 183 3.46 3.12 19.11
N ALA A 184 4.39 2.15 19.23
CA ALA A 184 4.05 0.81 19.70
C ALA A 184 3.38 0.99 21.07
N GLU A 185 2.09 0.71 21.15
CA GLU A 185 1.40 0.59 22.42
C GLU A 185 2.13 -0.50 23.20
N THR A 186 2.89 -0.07 24.20
CA THR A 186 3.48 -0.96 25.18
C THR A 186 2.33 -1.56 25.96
N THR A 187 1.80 -2.69 25.49
CA THR A 187 0.84 -3.49 26.22
C THR A 187 1.58 -3.99 27.46
N GLN A 188 1.48 -3.24 28.55
CA GLN A 188 1.84 -3.72 29.87
C GLN A 188 0.86 -4.85 30.22
N HIS A 189 1.28 -6.07 29.99
CA HIS A 189 0.68 -7.21 30.66
C HIS A 189 1.22 -7.22 32.09
N GLY A 190 0.37 -6.74 33.02
CA GLY A 190 0.50 -7.00 34.47
C GLY A 190 -0.02 -8.40 34.82
#